data_0ee3492fcd54936d4195e0e855692189
#
_entry.id   0ee3492fcd54936d4195e0e855692189
#
_cell.length_a   1.000
_cell.length_b   1.000
_cell.length_c   1.000
_cell.angle_alpha   90.00
_cell.angle_beta   90.00
_cell.angle_gamma   90.00
#
_symmetry.space_group_name_H-M   'P 1'
#
loop_
_entity.id
_entity.type
_entity.pdbx_description
1 polymer ?
#
loop_
_entity_poly.entity_id
_entity_poly.type
_entity_poly.pdbx_seq_one_letter_code
_entity_poly.pdbx_strand_id
1 'polypeptide(L)'
;MGGLWSPLVRTEYLIILRHCLKTTKPLGESMVGSIVLFGPPGAGKGTQAGRIVELTSKPQVSTGDMLRAAVKSGSPMGLAAKEYMDAGLLVPDDVIIGLIQERLQEDDAGQGVLFDGFPRTIPQAESLEQIATVSSVISIEVPDDAIVDRIVGRRMDPETGEIFHVQFKPAPPEIEDRLIQRPDDTEETVRSRLEAYHNQTAPLADWYSDRGLLIRIDGNASINQVGVSVERAISRIL
;
A
#
# COMPACT_ATOMS: atom_id res chain seq x y z
N MET A 1 23.57 -2.86 16.76
CA MET A 1 22.97 -4.21 16.66
C MET A 1 23.02 -4.63 15.19
N GLY A 2 23.89 -5.55 14.86
CA GLY A 2 24.23 -5.85 13.45
C GLY A 2 23.44 -7.00 12.91
N GLY A 3 22.88 -6.77 11.73
CA GLY A 3 22.78 -7.70 10.61
C GLY A 3 22.03 -9.01 10.76
N LEU A 4 20.71 -8.99 10.54
CA LEU A 4 19.85 -10.18 10.33
C LEU A 4 19.89 -10.74 8.89
N TRP A 5 20.78 -10.26 8.04
CA TRP A 5 20.88 -10.73 6.65
C TRP A 5 22.08 -11.65 6.46
N SER A 6 21.85 -12.84 5.87
CA SER A 6 22.96 -13.68 5.45
C SER A 6 23.79 -12.94 4.38
N PRO A 7 25.12 -13.15 4.31
CA PRO A 7 26.00 -12.49 3.35
C PRO A 7 25.55 -12.67 1.88
N LEU A 8 24.89 -13.76 1.55
CA LEU A 8 24.36 -14.08 0.22
C LEU A 8 23.20 -13.13 -0.18
N VAL A 9 22.24 -12.93 0.72
CA VAL A 9 21.09 -12.04 0.46
C VAL A 9 21.55 -10.59 0.31
N ARG A 10 22.56 -10.18 1.10
CA ARG A 10 23.15 -8.85 1.02
C ARG A 10 23.91 -8.62 -0.30
N THR A 11 24.53 -9.66 -0.84
CA THR A 11 25.29 -9.55 -2.09
C THR A 11 24.38 -9.51 -3.33
N GLU A 12 23.32 -10.31 -3.37
CA GLU A 12 22.32 -10.26 -4.42
C GLU A 12 21.57 -8.92 -4.40
N TYR A 13 21.23 -8.42 -3.22
CA TYR A 13 20.61 -7.12 -3.02
C TYR A 13 21.48 -5.97 -3.53
N LEU A 14 22.80 -5.99 -3.26
CA LEU A 14 23.75 -4.99 -3.76
C LEU A 14 23.93 -5.06 -5.29
N ILE A 15 23.75 -6.24 -5.89
CA ILE A 15 23.77 -6.40 -7.34
C ILE A 15 22.53 -5.79 -7.97
N ILE A 16 21.35 -6.00 -7.38
CA ILE A 16 20.07 -5.41 -7.80
C ILE A 16 20.13 -3.88 -7.67
N LEU A 17 20.60 -3.34 -6.53
CA LEU A 17 20.82 -1.91 -6.34
C LEU A 17 21.80 -1.31 -7.37
N ARG A 18 22.90 -1.99 -7.66
CA ARG A 18 23.86 -1.53 -8.67
C ARG A 18 23.30 -1.57 -10.08
N HIS A 19 22.38 -2.46 -10.39
CA HIS A 19 21.71 -2.51 -11.69
C HIS A 19 20.67 -1.39 -11.81
N CYS A 20 19.84 -1.15 -10.78
CA CYS A 20 18.89 -0.02 -10.72
C CYS A 20 19.58 1.35 -10.82
N LEU A 21 20.72 1.55 -10.17
CA LEU A 21 21.47 2.81 -10.22
C LEU A 21 22.09 3.13 -11.60
N LYS A 22 22.16 2.14 -12.52
CA LYS A 22 22.72 2.33 -13.87
C LYS A 22 21.69 2.62 -14.95
N THR A 23 20.39 2.49 -14.65
CA THR A 23 19.28 2.68 -15.59
C THR A 23 18.38 3.85 -15.24
N THR A 24 18.91 4.92 -14.64
CA THR A 24 18.14 6.15 -14.46
C THR A 24 17.89 6.76 -15.84
N LYS A 25 16.69 6.59 -16.36
CA LYS A 25 16.13 7.43 -17.42
C LYS A 25 16.29 8.90 -16.97
N PRO A 26 16.80 9.81 -17.80
CA PRO A 26 16.91 11.21 -17.38
C PRO A 26 15.53 11.73 -17.02
N LEU A 27 15.43 12.37 -15.84
CA LEU A 27 14.26 13.11 -15.34
C LEU A 27 13.97 14.28 -16.30
N GLY A 28 13.26 14.02 -17.37
CA GLY A 28 13.02 14.99 -18.42
C GLY A 28 11.68 14.82 -19.11
N GLU A 29 10.60 14.56 -18.33
CA GLU A 29 9.23 14.90 -18.71
C GLU A 29 8.42 14.90 -17.41
N SER A 30 7.69 15.99 -17.16
CA SER A 30 6.85 16.21 -15.99
C SER A 30 5.95 15.00 -15.76
N MET A 31 6.30 14.15 -14.79
CA MET A 31 5.38 13.08 -14.37
C MET A 31 4.14 13.76 -13.80
N VAL A 32 3.02 13.61 -14.49
CA VAL A 32 1.71 14.01 -13.95
C VAL A 32 1.58 13.33 -12.59
N GLY A 33 1.44 14.10 -11.51
CA GLY A 33 1.70 13.66 -10.14
C GLY A 33 0.98 12.38 -9.72
N SER A 34 1.66 11.58 -8.95
CA SER A 34 1.13 10.36 -8.33
C SER A 34 0.18 10.71 -7.18
N ILE A 35 -0.72 9.80 -6.87
CA ILE A 35 -1.64 9.89 -5.74
C ILE A 35 -1.22 8.88 -4.69
N VAL A 36 -1.21 9.29 -3.42
CA VAL A 36 -1.00 8.37 -2.29
C VAL A 36 -2.35 8.09 -1.62
N LEU A 37 -2.70 6.82 -1.49
CA LEU A 37 -3.86 6.37 -0.72
C LEU A 37 -3.39 5.93 0.67
N PHE A 38 -3.73 6.73 1.66
CA PHE A 38 -3.23 6.68 3.02
C PHE A 38 -4.34 6.28 4.01
N GLY A 39 -3.94 5.79 5.17
CA GLY A 39 -4.86 5.42 6.26
C GLY A 39 -4.49 4.09 6.92
N PRO A 40 -5.09 3.77 8.08
CA PRO A 40 -4.75 2.59 8.86
C PRO A 40 -5.03 1.28 8.12
N PRO A 41 -4.46 0.15 8.57
CA PRO A 41 -4.85 -1.16 8.05
C PRO A 41 -6.37 -1.33 8.19
N GLY A 42 -7.03 -1.96 7.22
CA GLY A 42 -8.49 -2.14 7.27
C GLY A 42 -9.35 -0.90 6.99
N ALA A 43 -8.77 0.27 6.72
CA ALA A 43 -9.53 1.48 6.39
C ALA A 43 -10.35 1.39 5.08
N GLY A 44 -10.13 0.36 4.27
CA GLY A 44 -10.82 0.19 2.98
C GLY A 44 -10.06 0.77 1.79
N LYS A 45 -8.76 1.05 1.92
CA LYS A 45 -7.91 1.56 0.83
C LYS A 45 -8.05 0.74 -0.45
N GLY A 46 -7.82 -0.58 -0.38
CA GLY A 46 -7.94 -1.45 -1.54
C GLY A 46 -9.34 -1.48 -2.17
N THR A 47 -10.40 -1.30 -1.37
CA THR A 47 -11.78 -1.20 -1.87
C THR A 47 -12.00 0.06 -2.70
N GLN A 48 -11.35 1.17 -2.34
CA GLN A 48 -11.49 2.45 -3.03
C GLN A 48 -10.44 2.62 -4.14
N ALA A 49 -9.35 1.86 -4.12
CA ALA A 49 -8.27 1.96 -5.10
C ALA A 49 -8.75 1.74 -6.53
N GLY A 50 -9.59 0.71 -6.79
CA GLY A 50 -10.16 0.45 -8.10
C GLY A 50 -10.90 1.66 -8.68
N ARG A 51 -11.71 2.33 -7.85
CA ARG A 51 -12.43 3.56 -8.23
C ARG A 51 -11.49 4.71 -8.59
N ILE A 52 -10.40 4.88 -7.84
CA ILE A 52 -9.39 5.90 -8.14
C ILE A 52 -8.70 5.58 -9.47
N VAL A 53 -8.36 4.31 -9.70
CA VAL A 53 -7.77 3.84 -10.97
C VAL A 53 -8.70 4.14 -12.14
N GLU A 54 -9.99 3.82 -12.03
CA GLU A 54 -10.99 4.11 -13.07
C GLU A 54 -11.10 5.61 -13.41
N LEU A 55 -11.06 6.48 -12.38
CA LEU A 55 -11.19 7.93 -12.55
C LEU A 55 -9.91 8.59 -13.07
N THR A 56 -8.75 8.05 -12.76
CA THR A 56 -7.46 8.71 -13.01
C THR A 56 -6.62 8.01 -14.07
N SER A 57 -6.97 6.78 -14.45
CA SER A 57 -6.17 5.87 -15.29
C SER A 57 -4.76 5.61 -14.75
N LYS A 58 -4.49 5.92 -13.47
CA LYS A 58 -3.20 5.67 -12.83
C LYS A 58 -3.12 4.23 -12.36
N PRO A 59 -2.08 3.46 -12.73
CA PRO A 59 -1.93 2.08 -12.24
C PRO A 59 -1.73 2.08 -10.71
N GLN A 60 -2.36 1.10 -10.05
CA GLN A 60 -2.18 0.90 -8.62
C GLN A 60 -0.84 0.23 -8.34
N VAL A 61 -0.09 0.77 -7.40
CA VAL A 61 1.13 0.22 -6.85
C VAL A 61 0.90 -0.11 -5.39
N SER A 62 0.49 -1.36 -5.12
CA SER A 62 0.22 -1.86 -3.77
C SER A 62 1.44 -2.62 -3.24
N THR A 63 2.16 -2.02 -2.30
CA THR A 63 3.32 -2.68 -1.67
C THR A 63 2.95 -3.97 -0.96
N GLY A 64 1.76 -4.01 -0.37
CA GLY A 64 1.26 -5.23 0.28
C GLY A 64 1.05 -6.37 -0.71
N ASP A 65 0.53 -6.09 -1.91
CA ASP A 65 0.30 -7.12 -2.92
C ASP A 65 1.62 -7.55 -3.58
N MET A 66 2.53 -6.62 -3.82
CA MET A 66 3.89 -6.92 -4.31
C MET A 66 4.63 -7.85 -3.35
N LEU A 67 4.61 -7.56 -2.05
CA LEU A 67 5.23 -8.41 -1.03
C LEU A 67 4.55 -9.79 -0.93
N ARG A 68 3.22 -9.86 -0.98
CA ARG A 68 2.49 -11.14 -1.00
C ARG A 68 2.84 -11.97 -2.23
N ALA A 69 2.97 -11.35 -3.40
CA ALA A 69 3.41 -12.02 -4.62
C ALA A 69 4.84 -12.56 -4.47
N ALA A 70 5.76 -11.78 -3.90
CA ALA A 70 7.12 -12.21 -3.61
C ALA A 70 7.20 -13.38 -2.62
N VAL A 71 6.36 -13.37 -1.57
CA VAL A 71 6.22 -14.50 -0.63
C VAL A 71 5.70 -15.75 -1.35
N LYS A 72 4.67 -15.59 -2.17
CA LYS A 72 4.05 -16.70 -2.93
C LYS A 72 5.02 -17.33 -3.93
N SER A 73 5.88 -16.54 -4.56
CA SER A 73 6.91 -17.04 -5.48
C SER A 73 8.10 -17.71 -4.78
N GLY A 74 8.20 -17.59 -3.45
CA GLY A 74 9.32 -18.14 -2.67
C GLY A 74 10.65 -17.43 -2.93
N SER A 75 10.62 -16.20 -3.43
CA SER A 75 11.84 -15.41 -3.65
C SER A 75 12.57 -15.16 -2.32
N PRO A 76 13.92 -15.01 -2.32
CA PRO A 76 14.67 -14.70 -1.10
C PRO A 76 14.14 -13.46 -0.37
N MET A 77 13.76 -12.42 -1.12
CA MET A 77 13.15 -11.21 -0.60
C MET A 77 11.76 -11.46 -0.01
N GLY A 78 10.93 -12.27 -0.68
CA GLY A 78 9.62 -12.66 -0.17
C GLY A 78 9.70 -13.44 1.13
N LEU A 79 10.64 -14.38 1.24
CA LEU A 79 10.86 -15.13 2.48
C LEU A 79 11.31 -14.24 3.63
N ALA A 80 12.20 -13.27 3.37
CA ALA A 80 12.63 -12.30 4.38
C ALA A 80 11.48 -11.36 4.80
N ALA A 81 10.67 -10.90 3.84
CA ALA A 81 9.52 -10.03 4.11
C ALA A 81 8.42 -10.74 4.90
N LYS A 82 8.28 -12.06 4.73
CA LYS A 82 7.24 -12.87 5.36
C LYS A 82 7.25 -12.76 6.89
N GLU A 83 8.41 -12.80 7.51
CA GLU A 83 8.54 -12.73 8.98
C GLU A 83 7.99 -11.41 9.53
N TYR A 84 8.27 -10.29 8.86
CA TYR A 84 7.72 -8.98 9.22
C TYR A 84 6.21 -8.92 8.99
N MET A 85 5.72 -9.44 7.88
CA MET A 85 4.29 -9.42 7.54
C MET A 85 3.46 -10.27 8.51
N ASP A 86 3.95 -11.46 8.88
CA ASP A 86 3.27 -12.36 9.83
C ASP A 86 3.22 -11.74 11.23
N ALA A 87 4.27 -11.01 11.64
CA ALA A 87 4.31 -10.27 12.90
C ALA A 87 3.53 -8.94 12.86
N GLY A 88 3.01 -8.52 11.70
CA GLY A 88 2.34 -7.23 11.53
C GLY A 88 3.27 -6.02 11.54
N LEU A 89 4.57 -6.23 11.43
CA LEU A 89 5.60 -5.20 11.40
C LEU A 89 5.82 -4.66 9.98
N LEU A 90 6.48 -3.50 9.89
CA LEU A 90 6.90 -2.96 8.59
C LEU A 90 8.15 -3.69 8.09
N VAL A 91 8.14 -4.00 6.80
CA VAL A 91 9.33 -4.49 6.09
C VAL A 91 10.34 -3.34 5.99
N PRO A 92 11.66 -3.58 6.10
CA PRO A 92 12.68 -2.55 6.04
C PRO A 92 12.55 -1.61 4.84
N ASP A 93 12.79 -0.30 5.07
CA ASP A 93 12.53 0.77 4.10
C ASP A 93 13.30 0.58 2.80
N ASP A 94 14.54 0.13 2.87
CA ASP A 94 15.41 -0.12 1.72
C ASP A 94 14.84 -1.19 0.77
N VAL A 95 14.20 -2.22 1.31
CA VAL A 95 13.53 -3.28 0.53
C VAL A 95 12.32 -2.70 -0.20
N ILE A 96 11.49 -1.93 0.51
CA ILE A 96 10.28 -1.34 -0.07
C ILE A 96 10.61 -0.32 -1.14
N ILE A 97 11.59 0.55 -0.88
CA ILE A 97 12.02 1.57 -1.85
C ILE A 97 12.57 0.92 -3.13
N GLY A 98 13.36 -0.17 -2.99
CA GLY A 98 13.84 -0.92 -4.14
C GLY A 98 12.71 -1.47 -5.00
N LEU A 99 11.70 -2.08 -4.39
CA LEU A 99 10.49 -2.57 -5.09
C LEU A 99 9.74 -1.45 -5.82
N ILE A 100 9.57 -0.30 -5.16
CA ILE A 100 8.89 0.85 -5.76
C ILE A 100 9.69 1.39 -6.95
N GLN A 101 11.01 1.54 -6.82
CA GLN A 101 11.86 2.00 -7.91
C GLN A 101 11.78 1.08 -9.12
N GLU A 102 11.80 -0.25 -8.92
CA GLU A 102 11.63 -1.22 -9.99
C GLU A 102 10.26 -1.07 -10.67
N ARG A 103 9.17 -1.00 -9.92
CA ARG A 103 7.81 -0.83 -10.45
C ARG A 103 7.63 0.47 -11.23
N LEU A 104 8.26 1.56 -10.82
CA LEU A 104 8.18 2.86 -11.51
C LEU A 104 8.94 2.90 -12.85
N GLN A 105 9.74 1.88 -13.18
CA GLN A 105 10.37 1.74 -14.48
C GLN A 105 9.47 1.09 -15.53
N GLU A 106 8.31 0.54 -15.14
CA GLU A 106 7.36 -0.05 -16.07
C GLU A 106 6.69 1.04 -16.94
N ASP A 107 6.34 0.70 -18.16
CA ASP A 107 5.85 1.65 -19.17
C ASP A 107 4.55 2.37 -18.76
N ASP A 108 3.72 1.71 -17.94
CA ASP A 108 2.44 2.26 -17.47
C ASP A 108 2.58 3.31 -16.36
N ALA A 109 3.76 3.45 -15.74
CA ALA A 109 3.98 4.39 -14.65
C ALA A 109 4.24 5.84 -15.11
N GLY A 110 4.41 6.08 -16.40
CA GLY A 110 4.84 7.37 -16.97
C GLY A 110 3.91 8.55 -16.68
N GLN A 111 2.64 8.32 -16.40
CA GLN A 111 1.63 9.35 -16.05
C GLN A 111 1.41 9.49 -14.54
N GLY A 112 2.28 8.90 -13.72
CA GLY A 112 2.13 8.77 -12.29
C GLY A 112 1.29 7.55 -11.91
N VAL A 113 1.33 7.18 -10.65
CA VAL A 113 0.71 5.96 -10.13
C VAL A 113 -0.17 6.26 -8.90
N LEU A 114 -1.01 5.31 -8.53
CA LEU A 114 -1.69 5.29 -7.24
C LEU A 114 -0.89 4.42 -6.27
N PHE A 115 -0.21 5.03 -5.32
CA PHE A 115 0.46 4.29 -4.25
C PHE A 115 -0.56 3.83 -3.20
N ASP A 116 -0.62 2.53 -2.93
CA ASP A 116 -1.45 1.94 -1.88
C ASP A 116 -0.57 1.24 -0.84
N GLY A 117 -0.61 1.76 0.38
CA GLY A 117 0.18 1.25 1.49
C GLY A 117 1.67 1.64 1.44
N PHE A 118 2.00 2.70 0.72
CA PHE A 118 3.31 3.35 0.68
C PHE A 118 3.12 4.86 0.41
N PRO A 119 3.90 5.75 1.06
CA PRO A 119 4.87 5.47 2.13
C PRO A 119 4.19 5.13 3.47
N ARG A 120 4.94 4.52 4.40
CA ARG A 120 4.49 4.22 5.76
C ARG A 120 5.35 4.86 6.84
N THR A 121 6.48 5.45 6.47
CA THR A 121 7.37 6.18 7.38
C THR A 121 7.79 7.50 6.75
N ILE A 122 8.22 8.47 7.56
CA ILE A 122 8.73 9.75 7.03
C ILE A 122 9.96 9.53 6.13
N PRO A 123 10.95 8.69 6.48
CA PRO A 123 12.06 8.39 5.57
C PRO A 123 11.63 7.79 4.22
N GLN A 124 10.57 6.97 4.21
CA GLN A 124 9.99 6.49 2.94
C GLN A 124 9.37 7.64 2.14
N ALA A 125 8.68 8.58 2.79
CA ALA A 125 8.09 9.74 2.11
C ALA A 125 9.15 10.65 1.52
N GLU A 126 10.23 10.92 2.26
CA GLU A 126 11.38 11.68 1.78
C GLU A 126 12.06 10.99 0.57
N SER A 127 12.19 9.67 0.63
CA SER A 127 12.74 8.88 -0.49
C SER A 127 11.79 8.91 -1.70
N LEU A 128 10.47 8.88 -1.47
CA LEU A 128 9.47 8.97 -2.54
C LEU A 128 9.56 10.31 -3.26
N GLU A 129 9.76 11.43 -2.55
CA GLU A 129 9.93 12.75 -3.18
C GLU A 129 11.12 12.83 -4.15
N GLN A 130 12.11 11.94 -4.00
CA GLN A 130 13.27 11.88 -4.91
C GLN A 130 13.00 11.07 -6.19
N ILE A 131 11.99 10.21 -6.20
CA ILE A 131 11.73 9.26 -7.29
C ILE A 131 10.38 9.46 -7.98
N ALA A 132 9.45 10.19 -7.36
CA ALA A 132 8.14 10.47 -7.93
C ALA A 132 7.58 11.80 -7.42
N THR A 133 6.82 12.50 -8.26
CA THR A 133 6.06 13.68 -7.83
C THR A 133 4.72 13.23 -7.25
N VAL A 134 4.46 13.55 -5.99
CA VAL A 134 3.16 13.31 -5.34
C VAL A 134 2.30 14.57 -5.50
N SER A 135 1.15 14.44 -6.16
CA SER A 135 0.21 15.55 -6.37
C SER A 135 -0.85 15.65 -5.27
N SER A 136 -1.20 14.55 -4.65
CA SER A 136 -2.14 14.54 -3.52
C SER A 136 -2.06 13.26 -2.70
N VAL A 137 -2.54 13.35 -1.46
CA VAL A 137 -2.63 12.25 -0.51
C VAL A 137 -4.05 12.17 0.00
N ILE A 138 -4.73 11.06 -0.26
CA ILE A 138 -6.10 10.79 0.20
C ILE A 138 -5.99 9.92 1.46
N SER A 139 -6.34 10.49 2.62
CA SER A 139 -6.37 9.78 3.90
C SER A 139 -7.78 9.27 4.17
N ILE A 140 -7.95 7.95 4.28
CA ILE A 140 -9.20 7.32 4.73
C ILE A 140 -9.05 7.05 6.22
N GLU A 141 -9.80 7.77 7.05
CA GLU A 141 -9.69 7.73 8.50
C GLU A 141 -10.79 6.85 9.09
N VAL A 142 -10.40 5.88 9.92
CA VAL A 142 -11.32 4.92 10.56
C VAL A 142 -10.87 4.72 12.01
N PRO A 143 -11.80 4.74 13.00
CA PRO A 143 -11.47 4.40 14.36
C PRO A 143 -10.96 2.97 14.51
N ASP A 144 -10.02 2.75 15.43
CA ASP A 144 -9.39 1.46 15.66
C ASP A 144 -10.38 0.34 15.99
N ASP A 145 -11.41 0.67 16.78
CA ASP A 145 -12.45 -0.30 17.18
C ASP A 145 -13.18 -0.90 15.97
N ALA A 146 -13.35 -0.12 14.89
CA ALA A 146 -13.97 -0.61 13.67
C ALA A 146 -13.02 -1.40 12.78
N ILE A 147 -11.71 -1.26 12.97
CA ILE A 147 -10.70 -1.88 12.10
C ILE A 147 -10.56 -3.37 12.34
N VAL A 148 -10.58 -3.79 13.61
CA VAL A 148 -10.42 -5.20 13.97
C VAL A 148 -11.52 -6.04 13.29
N ASP A 149 -12.78 -5.63 13.44
CA ASP A 149 -13.91 -6.34 12.83
C ASP A 149 -13.80 -6.39 11.31
N ARG A 150 -13.38 -5.28 10.69
CA ARG A 150 -13.21 -5.19 9.22
C ARG A 150 -12.15 -6.14 8.69
N ILE A 151 -11.04 -6.33 9.41
CA ILE A 151 -9.97 -7.19 8.94
C ILE A 151 -10.27 -8.65 9.23
N VAL A 152 -10.74 -8.98 10.41
CA VAL A 152 -11.07 -10.36 10.77
C VAL A 152 -12.21 -10.92 9.91
N GLY A 153 -13.19 -10.07 9.57
CA GLY A 153 -14.29 -10.43 8.67
C GLY A 153 -13.95 -10.40 7.18
N ARG A 154 -12.74 -9.99 6.79
CA ARG A 154 -12.31 -9.91 5.39
C ARG A 154 -12.17 -11.30 4.77
N ARG A 155 -12.59 -11.41 3.52
CA ARG A 155 -12.40 -12.57 2.65
C ARG A 155 -11.87 -12.12 1.30
N MET A 156 -11.10 -12.95 0.64
CA MET A 156 -10.52 -12.67 -0.68
C MET A 156 -10.81 -13.83 -1.62
N ASP A 157 -11.25 -13.52 -2.82
CA ASP A 157 -11.32 -14.48 -3.91
C ASP A 157 -9.91 -14.70 -4.48
N PRO A 158 -9.33 -15.90 -4.38
CA PRO A 158 -7.97 -16.17 -4.85
C PRO A 158 -7.81 -16.12 -6.38
N GLU A 159 -8.93 -16.21 -7.14
CA GLU A 159 -8.91 -16.17 -8.60
C GLU A 159 -8.90 -14.73 -9.14
N THR A 160 -9.72 -13.85 -8.54
CA THR A 160 -9.88 -12.48 -9.01
C THR A 160 -9.10 -11.45 -8.17
N GLY A 161 -8.71 -11.81 -6.94
CA GLY A 161 -8.15 -10.90 -5.96
C GLY A 161 -9.19 -9.97 -5.32
N GLU A 162 -10.48 -10.10 -5.69
CA GLU A 162 -11.56 -9.27 -5.15
C GLU A 162 -11.73 -9.49 -3.65
N ILE A 163 -11.98 -8.38 -2.94
CA ILE A 163 -12.16 -8.37 -1.48
C ILE A 163 -13.65 -8.31 -1.15
N PHE A 164 -14.04 -9.24 -0.29
CA PHE A 164 -15.36 -9.36 0.33
C PHE A 164 -15.26 -9.21 1.84
N HIS A 165 -16.40 -9.12 2.49
CA HIS A 165 -16.49 -9.09 3.94
C HIS A 165 -17.74 -9.84 4.38
N VAL A 166 -17.61 -10.71 5.37
CA VAL A 166 -18.72 -11.57 5.85
C VAL A 166 -19.99 -10.81 6.20
N GLN A 167 -19.90 -9.54 6.60
CA GLN A 167 -21.02 -8.70 7.01
C GLN A 167 -21.24 -7.49 6.08
N PHE A 168 -20.18 -6.76 5.71
CA PHE A 168 -20.31 -5.45 5.03
C PHE A 168 -20.33 -5.53 3.51
N LYS A 169 -19.79 -6.59 2.94
CA LYS A 169 -19.79 -6.90 1.50
C LYS A 169 -19.80 -8.42 1.31
N PRO A 170 -20.92 -9.11 1.57
CA PRO A 170 -21.01 -10.56 1.35
C PRO A 170 -20.68 -10.92 -0.10
N ALA A 171 -20.07 -12.08 -0.27
CA ALA A 171 -19.80 -12.61 -1.61
C ALA A 171 -21.07 -13.20 -2.22
N PRO A 172 -21.13 -13.28 -3.56
CA PRO A 172 -22.13 -14.10 -4.24
C PRO A 172 -22.00 -15.57 -3.82
N PRO A 173 -23.14 -16.32 -3.65
CA PRO A 173 -23.11 -17.70 -3.20
C PRO A 173 -22.22 -18.62 -4.05
N GLU A 174 -22.09 -18.33 -5.35
CA GLU A 174 -21.35 -19.15 -6.32
C GLU A 174 -19.83 -19.18 -6.08
N ILE A 175 -19.32 -18.23 -5.32
CA ILE A 175 -17.89 -18.10 -5.02
C ILE A 175 -17.56 -18.23 -3.53
N GLU A 176 -18.57 -18.34 -2.66
CA GLU A 176 -18.39 -18.32 -1.20
C GLU A 176 -17.43 -19.41 -0.73
N ASP A 177 -17.56 -20.63 -1.27
CA ASP A 177 -16.75 -21.80 -0.91
C ASP A 177 -15.25 -21.67 -1.27
N ARG A 178 -14.90 -20.79 -2.22
CA ARG A 178 -13.50 -20.59 -2.64
C ARG A 178 -12.81 -19.44 -1.95
N LEU A 179 -13.54 -18.64 -1.19
CA LEU A 179 -12.99 -17.49 -0.49
C LEU A 179 -11.99 -17.92 0.58
N ILE A 180 -10.90 -17.19 0.67
CA ILE A 180 -9.87 -17.39 1.67
C ILE A 180 -9.76 -16.18 2.59
N GLN A 181 -9.42 -16.43 3.85
CA GLN A 181 -8.92 -15.41 4.76
C GLN A 181 -7.41 -15.30 4.60
N ARG A 182 -6.88 -14.08 4.59
CA ARG A 182 -5.43 -13.90 4.53
C ARG A 182 -4.79 -14.41 5.82
N PRO A 183 -3.59 -15.02 5.78
CA PRO A 183 -2.92 -15.53 6.99
C PRO A 183 -2.67 -14.46 8.06
N ASP A 184 -2.53 -13.20 7.64
CA ASP A 184 -2.26 -12.03 8.47
C ASP A 184 -3.55 -11.28 8.93
N ASP A 185 -4.74 -11.86 8.70
CA ASP A 185 -6.04 -11.30 9.13
C ASP A 185 -6.49 -11.88 10.49
N THR A 186 -5.58 -11.95 11.44
CA THR A 186 -5.84 -12.34 12.83
C THR A 186 -5.93 -11.11 13.72
N GLU A 187 -6.69 -11.19 14.83
CA GLU A 187 -6.82 -10.08 15.76
C GLU A 187 -5.46 -9.63 16.32
N GLU A 188 -4.58 -10.58 16.66
CA GLU A 188 -3.24 -10.29 17.17
C GLU A 188 -2.40 -9.50 16.16
N THR A 189 -2.35 -9.98 14.90
CA THR A 189 -1.63 -9.29 13.82
C THR A 189 -2.22 -7.91 13.52
N VAL A 190 -3.55 -7.78 13.60
CA VAL A 190 -4.23 -6.49 13.39
C VAL A 190 -3.84 -5.47 14.47
N ARG A 191 -3.80 -5.88 15.73
CA ARG A 191 -3.39 -5.01 16.84
C ARG A 191 -1.93 -4.58 16.70
N SER A 192 -1.02 -5.49 16.35
CA SER A 192 0.38 -5.16 16.05
C SER A 192 0.50 -4.16 14.89
N ARG A 193 -0.30 -4.34 13.84
CA ARG A 193 -0.35 -3.39 12.71
C ARG A 193 -0.87 -2.01 13.08
N LEU A 194 -1.86 -1.92 13.96
CA LEU A 194 -2.37 -0.65 14.47
C LEU A 194 -1.32 0.06 15.31
N GLU A 195 -0.61 -0.66 16.17
CA GLU A 195 0.50 -0.10 16.94
C GLU A 195 1.60 0.43 16.00
N ALA A 196 2.02 -0.36 15.03
CA ALA A 196 3.01 0.07 14.03
C ALA A 196 2.52 1.28 13.23
N TYR A 197 1.22 1.32 12.86
CA TYR A 197 0.61 2.44 12.16
C TYR A 197 0.68 3.72 12.99
N HIS A 198 0.24 3.69 14.24
CA HIS A 198 0.24 4.88 15.11
C HIS A 198 1.65 5.41 15.37
N ASN A 199 2.60 4.51 15.61
CA ASN A 199 3.96 4.88 15.94
C ASN A 199 4.77 5.38 14.74
N GLN A 200 4.53 4.88 13.53
CA GLN A 200 5.40 5.10 12.39
C GLN A 200 4.71 5.77 11.20
N THR A 201 3.42 5.48 10.98
CA THR A 201 2.70 5.89 9.77
C THR A 201 1.79 7.09 10.01
N ALA A 202 1.08 7.14 11.13
CA ALA A 202 0.18 8.26 11.45
C ALA A 202 0.84 9.64 11.38
N PRO A 203 2.13 9.82 11.80
CA PRO A 203 2.82 11.11 11.67
C PRO A 203 2.92 11.64 10.24
N LEU A 204 2.80 10.79 9.22
CA LEU A 204 2.76 11.22 7.83
C LEU A 204 1.55 12.10 7.49
N ALA A 205 0.47 11.99 8.24
CA ALA A 205 -0.70 12.84 8.04
C ALA A 205 -0.35 14.33 8.23
N ASP A 206 0.37 14.65 9.30
CA ASP A 206 0.82 16.02 9.56
C ASP A 206 1.90 16.43 8.56
N TRP A 207 2.84 15.53 8.24
CA TRP A 207 3.89 15.76 7.27
C TRP A 207 3.35 16.14 5.87
N TYR A 208 2.29 15.48 5.39
CA TYR A 208 1.61 15.79 4.13
C TYR A 208 0.65 16.99 4.26
N SER A 209 0.04 17.19 5.42
CA SER A 209 -0.81 18.35 5.71
C SER A 209 -0.02 19.65 5.62
N ASP A 210 1.18 19.69 6.20
CA ASP A 210 2.08 20.84 6.16
C ASP A 210 2.52 21.21 4.74
N ARG A 211 2.48 20.24 3.82
CA ARG A 211 2.76 20.41 2.39
C ARG A 211 1.52 20.77 1.57
N GLY A 212 0.35 20.83 2.20
CA GLY A 212 -0.92 21.12 1.52
C GLY A 212 -1.42 20.01 0.59
N LEU A 213 -0.91 18.78 0.76
CA LEU A 213 -1.22 17.64 -0.12
C LEU A 213 -2.32 16.73 0.45
N LEU A 214 -2.65 16.84 1.75
CA LEU A 214 -3.53 15.91 2.44
C LEU A 214 -5.02 16.23 2.26
N ILE A 215 -5.79 15.24 1.85
CA ILE A 215 -7.26 15.27 1.81
C ILE A 215 -7.78 14.18 2.74
N ARG A 216 -8.50 14.56 3.81
CA ARG A 216 -9.06 13.62 4.78
C ARG A 216 -10.45 13.17 4.36
N ILE A 217 -10.74 11.88 4.48
CA ILE A 217 -12.05 11.27 4.18
C ILE A 217 -12.46 10.42 5.37
N ASP A 218 -13.68 10.62 5.86
CA ASP A 218 -14.28 9.75 6.87
C ASP A 218 -14.53 8.35 6.28
N GLY A 219 -13.72 7.39 6.69
CA GLY A 219 -13.80 5.99 6.30
C GLY A 219 -14.75 5.17 7.16
N ASN A 220 -15.38 5.75 8.20
CA ASN A 220 -16.35 5.05 9.04
C ASN A 220 -17.76 5.02 8.43
N ALA A 221 -17.98 5.74 7.34
CA ALA A 221 -19.20 5.71 6.55
C ALA A 221 -19.34 4.41 5.73
N SER A 222 -20.49 4.22 5.07
CA SER A 222 -20.68 3.07 4.17
C SER A 222 -19.71 3.12 2.98
N ILE A 223 -19.42 1.95 2.40
CA ILE A 223 -18.49 1.81 1.25
C ILE A 223 -18.83 2.80 0.13
N ASN A 224 -20.14 2.96 -0.18
CA ASN A 224 -20.60 3.87 -1.23
C ASN A 224 -20.40 5.36 -0.84
N GLN A 225 -20.66 5.73 0.40
CA GLN A 225 -20.46 7.11 0.86
C GLN A 225 -18.98 7.49 0.87
N VAL A 226 -18.10 6.57 1.32
CA VAL A 226 -16.64 6.75 1.21
C VAL A 226 -16.26 6.92 -0.25
N GLY A 227 -16.80 6.07 -1.15
CA GLY A 227 -16.56 6.18 -2.59
C GLY A 227 -16.93 7.54 -3.18
N VAL A 228 -18.11 8.07 -2.85
CA VAL A 228 -18.53 9.41 -3.30
C VAL A 228 -17.58 10.50 -2.77
N SER A 229 -17.08 10.35 -1.54
CA SER A 229 -16.12 11.29 -0.97
C SER A 229 -14.76 11.22 -1.67
N VAL A 230 -14.32 10.02 -2.05
CA VAL A 230 -13.12 9.79 -2.88
C VAL A 230 -13.28 10.44 -4.26
N GLU A 231 -14.41 10.22 -4.95
CA GLU A 231 -14.70 10.86 -6.25
C GLU A 231 -14.64 12.38 -6.19
N ARG A 232 -15.21 12.97 -5.14
CA ARG A 232 -15.14 14.43 -4.93
C ARG A 232 -13.72 14.91 -4.68
N ALA A 233 -12.91 14.12 -3.95
CA ALA A 233 -11.51 14.44 -3.72
C ALA A 233 -10.73 14.41 -5.05
N ILE A 234 -10.90 13.35 -5.85
CA ILE A 234 -10.27 13.21 -7.17
C ILE A 234 -10.68 14.36 -8.11
N SER A 235 -11.97 14.70 -8.17
CA SER A 235 -12.46 15.79 -9.04
C SER A 235 -11.91 17.19 -8.68
N ARG A 236 -11.27 17.35 -7.53
CA ARG A 236 -10.63 18.61 -7.12
C ARG A 236 -9.15 18.67 -7.50
N ILE A 237 -8.54 17.55 -7.81
CA ILE A 237 -7.11 17.44 -8.11
C ILE A 237 -6.83 17.15 -9.59
N LEU A 238 -7.86 16.78 -10.37
CA LEU A 238 -7.85 16.71 -11.83
C LEU A 238 -8.24 18.06 -12.44
#